data_b9764e9f90c107e879ddb350b1eb2a2f
#
_entry.id   b9764e9f90c107e879ddb350b1eb2a2f
#
_cell.length_a   1.000
_cell.length_b   1.000
_cell.length_c   1.000
_cell.angle_alpha   90.00
_cell.angle_beta   90.00
_cell.angle_gamma   90.00
#
_symmetry.space_group_name_H-M   'P 1'
#
loop_
_entity.id
_entity.type
_entity.pdbx_description
1 polymer ?
#
loop_
_entity_poly.entity_id
_entity_poly.type
_entity_poly.pdbx_seq_one_letter_code
_entity_poly.pdbx_strand_id
1 'polypeptide(L)'
;MKEIDMDKTIVFKCGGSVIRELSDTFYENVRSLQAAGFKLAIVHGGGPEITSMLQKLEVKTEFVDGQRKTTKPVLEVAEMVLSGTVNKYFVSELAKHDISSVGVSGKDGQMLVADFLDQDVYGYVGEIKAVNPEMAEALMEKQFIPVIAPLSMTEECQTLNVNADLAASAVAGAMKADKLMFVTDVEGILKNGELLDVVTEQEALKLIDEGIISGGMIPKVQSALSALSGDVDEVMIVNGKGSIFTGDTFKGTRIVKQKEAVL
;
A
#
# COMPACT_ATOMS: atom_id res chain seq x y z
N MET A 1 -25.48 -16.07 10.96
CA MET A 1 -24.06 -15.92 10.59
C MET A 1 -24.01 -15.90 9.08
N LYS A 2 -23.61 -14.80 8.44
CA LYS A 2 -23.24 -14.83 7.01
C LYS A 2 -21.95 -15.66 6.94
N GLU A 3 -21.93 -16.67 6.10
CA GLU A 3 -20.69 -17.36 5.76
C GLU A 3 -19.69 -16.32 5.30
N ILE A 4 -18.56 -16.19 6.01
CA ILE A 4 -17.43 -15.39 5.56
C ILE A 4 -16.87 -16.18 4.38
N ASP A 5 -16.90 -15.56 3.20
CA ASP A 5 -16.36 -16.13 1.97
C ASP A 5 -14.84 -16.27 2.16
N MET A 6 -14.38 -17.51 2.32
CA MET A 6 -13.01 -17.87 2.76
C MET A 6 -11.90 -17.59 1.72
N ASP A 7 -12.27 -17.10 0.54
CA ASP A 7 -11.31 -16.82 -0.55
C ASP A 7 -11.02 -15.32 -0.76
N LYS A 8 -11.47 -14.45 0.17
CA LYS A 8 -11.29 -13.00 0.03
C LYS A 8 -9.85 -12.55 0.25
N THR A 9 -9.37 -11.74 -0.67
CA THR A 9 -8.03 -11.16 -0.64
C THR A 9 -8.07 -9.70 -0.19
N ILE A 10 -7.19 -9.36 0.75
CA ILE A 10 -6.98 -7.98 1.22
C ILE A 10 -5.53 -7.59 0.99
N VAL A 11 -5.31 -6.47 0.31
CA VAL A 11 -4.01 -5.85 0.19
C VAL A 11 -3.92 -4.65 1.12
N PHE A 12 -2.96 -4.64 2.02
CA PHE A 12 -2.64 -3.49 2.87
C PHE A 12 -1.54 -2.66 2.23
N LYS A 13 -1.75 -1.36 2.11
CA LYS A 13 -0.68 -0.41 1.82
C LYS A 13 -0.28 0.31 3.10
N CYS A 14 0.92 0.09 3.59
CA CYS A 14 1.45 0.73 4.79
C CYS A 14 2.46 1.82 4.41
N GLY A 15 2.13 3.10 4.66
CA GLY A 15 3.01 4.24 4.40
C GLY A 15 4.30 4.16 5.23
N GLY A 16 5.44 4.62 4.69
CA GLY A 16 6.72 4.59 5.39
C GLY A 16 6.68 5.29 6.76
N SER A 17 5.99 6.42 6.86
CA SER A 17 5.82 7.16 8.12
C SER A 17 5.01 6.41 9.18
N VAL A 18 4.16 5.47 8.78
CA VAL A 18 3.23 4.77 9.67
C VAL A 18 3.80 3.45 10.18
N ILE A 19 4.69 2.80 9.44
CA ILE A 19 5.18 1.44 9.73
C ILE A 19 5.75 1.32 11.15
N ARG A 20 6.48 2.33 11.64
CA ARG A 20 7.07 2.32 12.98
C ARG A 20 6.11 2.74 14.09
N GLU A 21 4.91 3.16 13.72
CA GLU A 21 3.87 3.65 14.62
C GLU A 21 2.64 2.73 14.66
N LEU A 22 2.69 1.62 13.93
CA LEU A 22 1.63 0.60 13.97
C LEU A 22 1.50 0.06 15.39
N SER A 23 0.27 -0.03 15.89
CA SER A 23 -0.02 -0.51 17.23
C SER A 23 -0.09 -2.04 17.29
N ASP A 24 0.01 -2.61 18.51
CA ASP A 24 -0.24 -4.03 18.73
C ASP A 24 -1.62 -4.43 18.21
N THR A 25 -2.62 -3.53 18.34
CA THR A 25 -3.98 -3.75 17.83
C THR A 25 -4.00 -3.94 16.30
N PHE A 26 -3.15 -3.24 15.55
CA PHE A 26 -3.04 -3.46 14.09
C PHE A 26 -2.61 -4.90 13.80
N TYR A 27 -1.56 -5.38 14.45
CA TYR A 27 -1.07 -6.76 14.25
C TYR A 27 -2.08 -7.81 14.73
N GLU A 28 -2.78 -7.57 15.83
CA GLU A 28 -3.89 -8.42 16.28
C GLU A 28 -5.02 -8.49 15.25
N ASN A 29 -5.36 -7.37 14.59
CA ASN A 29 -6.35 -7.37 13.51
C ASN A 29 -5.85 -8.16 12.29
N VAL A 30 -4.59 -8.01 11.88
CA VAL A 30 -3.99 -8.78 10.78
C VAL A 30 -4.07 -10.28 11.09
N ARG A 31 -3.70 -10.69 12.30
CA ARG A 31 -3.81 -12.08 12.76
C ARG A 31 -5.26 -12.59 12.76
N SER A 32 -6.19 -11.76 13.23
CA SER A 32 -7.62 -12.10 13.26
C SER A 32 -8.21 -12.28 11.87
N LEU A 33 -7.84 -11.42 10.92
CA LEU A 33 -8.24 -11.54 9.52
C LEU A 33 -7.69 -12.83 8.89
N GLN A 34 -6.40 -13.14 9.12
CA GLN A 34 -5.81 -14.39 8.63
C GLN A 34 -6.50 -15.62 9.24
N ALA A 35 -6.80 -15.59 10.55
CA ALA A 35 -7.52 -16.65 11.23
C ALA A 35 -8.98 -16.80 10.74
N ALA A 36 -9.60 -15.70 10.27
CA ALA A 36 -10.92 -15.70 9.64
C ALA A 36 -10.89 -16.18 8.17
N GLY A 37 -9.73 -16.57 7.63
CA GLY A 37 -9.58 -17.16 6.30
C GLY A 37 -9.26 -16.15 5.19
N PHE A 38 -9.05 -14.87 5.50
CA PHE A 38 -8.64 -13.90 4.49
C PHE A 38 -7.21 -14.17 4.01
N LYS A 39 -6.99 -14.06 2.71
CA LYS A 39 -5.66 -13.99 2.09
C LYS A 39 -5.14 -12.57 2.18
N LEU A 40 -3.97 -12.37 2.79
CA LEU A 40 -3.44 -11.05 3.07
C LEU A 40 -2.11 -10.81 2.37
N ALA A 41 -1.94 -9.63 1.78
CA ALA A 41 -0.66 -9.13 1.29
C ALA A 41 -0.41 -7.72 1.82
N ILE A 42 0.85 -7.35 2.02
CA ILE A 42 1.24 -6.03 2.51
C ILE A 42 2.23 -5.41 1.53
N VAL A 43 1.90 -4.23 1.00
CA VAL A 43 2.84 -3.39 0.26
C VAL A 43 3.25 -2.22 1.14
N HIS A 44 4.54 -2.01 1.31
CA HIS A 44 5.02 -0.97 2.22
C HIS A 44 5.79 0.14 1.51
N GLY A 45 5.80 1.32 2.12
CA GLY A 45 6.70 2.41 1.75
C GLY A 45 7.98 2.43 2.59
N GLY A 46 8.73 3.53 2.53
CA GLY A 46 9.96 3.71 3.30
C GLY A 46 10.65 5.05 3.02
N GLY A 47 9.87 6.04 2.58
CA GLY A 47 10.39 7.38 2.24
C GLY A 47 11.22 8.05 3.33
N PRO A 48 10.75 8.10 4.58
CA PRO A 48 11.50 8.66 5.70
C PRO A 48 12.83 7.95 5.95
N GLU A 49 12.85 6.62 5.91
CA GLU A 49 14.06 5.82 6.11
C GLU A 49 15.06 6.01 4.97
N ILE A 50 14.59 6.08 3.71
CA ILE A 50 15.44 6.41 2.56
C ILE A 50 16.05 7.79 2.75
N THR A 51 15.25 8.81 3.12
CA THR A 51 15.74 10.17 3.36
C THR A 51 16.80 10.19 4.45
N SER A 52 16.56 9.54 5.59
CA SER A 52 17.49 9.45 6.69
C SER A 52 18.82 8.78 6.28
N MET A 53 18.76 7.71 5.49
CA MET A 53 19.96 7.01 5.03
C MET A 53 20.73 7.85 4.01
N LEU A 54 20.05 8.50 3.06
CA LEU A 54 20.71 9.40 2.08
C LEU A 54 21.44 10.55 2.79
N GLN A 55 20.84 11.13 3.84
CA GLN A 55 21.47 12.16 4.66
C GLN A 55 22.73 11.65 5.35
N LYS A 56 22.69 10.44 5.95
CA LYS A 56 23.87 9.83 6.61
C LYS A 56 25.00 9.52 5.64
N LEU A 57 24.66 9.22 4.38
CA LEU A 57 25.63 8.91 3.32
C LEU A 57 26.02 10.15 2.51
N GLU A 58 25.51 11.33 2.87
CA GLU A 58 25.75 12.61 2.18
C GLU A 58 25.35 12.58 0.69
N VAL A 59 24.37 11.71 0.34
CA VAL A 59 23.81 11.62 -1.01
C VAL A 59 22.67 12.63 -1.16
N LYS A 60 22.81 13.52 -2.14
CA LYS A 60 21.77 14.52 -2.43
C LYS A 60 20.50 13.86 -2.95
N THR A 61 19.36 14.35 -2.48
CA THR A 61 18.03 13.92 -2.93
C THR A 61 17.15 15.14 -3.19
N GLU A 62 16.30 15.04 -4.19
CA GLU A 62 15.31 16.04 -4.54
C GLU A 62 13.98 15.36 -4.85
N PHE A 63 12.89 16.13 -4.83
CA PHE A 63 11.56 15.66 -5.20
C PHE A 63 11.06 16.50 -6.37
N VAL A 64 10.46 15.81 -7.35
CA VAL A 64 9.80 16.41 -8.51
C VAL A 64 8.37 15.87 -8.51
N ASP A 65 7.38 16.75 -8.55
CA ASP A 65 5.95 16.40 -8.54
C ASP A 65 5.56 15.41 -7.42
N GLY A 66 6.19 15.57 -6.24
CA GLY A 66 5.95 14.68 -5.09
C GLY A 66 6.65 13.32 -5.18
N GLN A 67 7.33 13.01 -6.27
CA GLN A 67 8.15 11.80 -6.43
C GLN A 67 9.62 12.08 -6.16
N ARG A 68 10.30 11.12 -5.50
CA ARG A 68 11.75 11.22 -5.28
C ARG A 68 12.49 11.00 -6.60
N LYS A 69 13.16 12.04 -7.10
CA LYS A 69 14.08 11.86 -8.22
C LYS A 69 15.16 10.84 -7.81
N THR A 70 15.21 9.74 -8.52
CA THR A 70 16.01 8.58 -8.15
C THR A 70 17.21 8.48 -9.09
N THR A 71 18.33 9.15 -8.71
CA THR A 71 19.62 8.95 -9.38
C THR A 71 20.18 7.56 -9.05
N LYS A 72 21.21 7.11 -9.75
CA LYS A 72 21.79 5.78 -9.48
C LYS A 72 22.24 5.60 -8.01
N PRO A 73 22.94 6.54 -7.36
CA PRO A 73 23.26 6.43 -5.93
C PRO A 73 22.01 6.42 -5.03
N VAL A 74 20.97 7.18 -5.39
CA VAL A 74 19.69 7.19 -4.66
C VAL A 74 18.98 5.84 -4.80
N LEU A 75 19.02 5.22 -6.00
CA LEU A 75 18.46 3.90 -6.23
C LEU A 75 19.12 2.82 -5.37
N GLU A 76 20.45 2.82 -5.31
CA GLU A 76 21.21 1.86 -4.51
C GLU A 76 20.82 1.95 -3.03
N VAL A 77 20.69 3.17 -2.49
CA VAL A 77 20.23 3.39 -1.12
C VAL A 77 18.76 2.99 -0.95
N ALA A 78 17.89 3.34 -1.88
CA ALA A 78 16.48 2.97 -1.83
C ALA A 78 16.29 1.44 -1.83
N GLU A 79 17.04 0.71 -2.67
CA GLU A 79 17.00 -0.75 -2.71
C GLU A 79 17.44 -1.38 -1.39
N MET A 80 18.56 -0.94 -0.82
CA MET A 80 19.05 -1.41 0.49
C MET A 80 18.04 -1.15 1.61
N VAL A 81 17.46 0.06 1.62
CA VAL A 81 16.54 0.48 2.69
C VAL A 81 15.20 -0.22 2.56
N LEU A 82 14.62 -0.23 1.37
CA LEU A 82 13.30 -0.84 1.14
C LEU A 82 13.35 -2.35 1.33
N SER A 83 14.26 -3.06 0.63
CA SER A 83 14.31 -4.53 0.66
C SER A 83 14.94 -5.09 1.95
N GLY A 84 15.87 -4.35 2.52
CA GLY A 84 16.59 -4.78 3.73
C GLY A 84 15.98 -4.19 5.01
N THR A 85 16.16 -2.89 5.23
CA THR A 85 15.87 -2.27 6.52
C THR A 85 14.37 -2.26 6.84
N VAL A 86 13.55 -1.72 5.94
CA VAL A 86 12.11 -1.53 6.19
C VAL A 86 11.36 -2.86 6.07
N ASN A 87 11.62 -3.60 4.99
CA ASN A 87 10.97 -4.88 4.74
C ASN A 87 11.21 -5.87 5.89
N LYS A 88 12.47 -6.07 6.28
CA LYS A 88 12.82 -7.03 7.35
C LYS A 88 12.42 -6.55 8.75
N TYR A 89 12.39 -5.24 8.97
CA TYR A 89 11.78 -4.70 10.19
C TYR A 89 10.29 -5.11 10.27
N PHE A 90 9.53 -4.93 9.19
CA PHE A 90 8.11 -5.28 9.18
C PHE A 90 7.87 -6.79 9.38
N VAL A 91 8.65 -7.63 8.70
CA VAL A 91 8.63 -9.09 8.90
C VAL A 91 8.91 -9.44 10.37
N SER A 92 9.87 -8.76 11.00
CA SER A 92 10.19 -8.99 12.42
C SER A 92 9.06 -8.57 13.35
N GLU A 93 8.38 -7.45 13.06
CA GLU A 93 7.22 -7.03 13.85
C GLU A 93 6.05 -8.01 13.70
N LEU A 94 5.75 -8.48 12.50
CA LEU A 94 4.74 -9.51 12.26
C LEU A 94 5.06 -10.80 13.04
N ALA A 95 6.33 -11.23 13.03
CA ALA A 95 6.77 -12.43 13.75
C ALA A 95 6.62 -12.30 15.29
N LYS A 96 6.80 -11.11 15.87
CA LYS A 96 6.55 -10.87 17.30
C LYS A 96 5.08 -11.09 17.70
N HIS A 97 4.17 -10.96 16.74
CA HIS A 97 2.74 -11.18 16.92
C HIS A 97 2.26 -12.55 16.40
N ASP A 98 3.17 -13.52 16.25
CA ASP A 98 2.88 -14.87 15.75
C ASP A 98 2.27 -14.91 14.34
N ILE A 99 2.63 -13.94 13.50
CA ILE A 99 2.17 -13.85 12.11
C ILE A 99 3.29 -14.31 11.18
N SER A 100 3.06 -15.40 10.45
CA SER A 100 3.99 -15.92 9.46
C SER A 100 4.00 -15.03 8.21
N SER A 101 5.16 -14.48 7.87
CA SER A 101 5.31 -13.59 6.72
C SER A 101 6.62 -13.82 5.97
N VAL A 102 6.65 -13.44 4.70
CA VAL A 102 7.84 -13.49 3.85
C VAL A 102 8.05 -12.12 3.22
N GLY A 103 9.21 -11.53 3.51
CA GLY A 103 9.59 -10.24 2.92
C GLY A 103 10.23 -10.45 1.55
N VAL A 104 9.63 -9.81 0.55
CA VAL A 104 10.04 -9.80 -0.86
C VAL A 104 10.05 -8.38 -1.41
N SER A 105 10.58 -8.20 -2.59
CA SER A 105 10.43 -6.97 -3.39
C SER A 105 9.68 -7.28 -4.67
N GLY A 106 9.18 -6.29 -5.36
CA GLY A 106 8.56 -6.48 -6.67
C GLY A 106 9.50 -7.04 -7.75
N LYS A 107 10.82 -7.04 -7.49
CA LYS A 107 11.81 -7.68 -8.37
C LYS A 107 11.77 -9.22 -8.26
N ASP A 108 11.46 -9.73 -7.06
CA ASP A 108 11.48 -11.17 -6.81
C ASP A 108 10.37 -11.83 -7.62
N GLY A 109 10.72 -12.88 -8.35
CA GLY A 109 9.82 -13.55 -9.28
C GLY A 109 9.28 -12.66 -10.41
N GLN A 110 9.96 -11.52 -10.70
CA GLN A 110 9.48 -10.52 -11.67
C GLN A 110 8.04 -10.07 -11.38
N MET A 111 7.72 -9.91 -10.09
CA MET A 111 6.36 -9.59 -9.66
C MET A 111 5.91 -8.22 -10.19
N LEU A 112 6.78 -7.22 -10.19
CA LEU A 112 6.50 -5.88 -10.74
C LEU A 112 7.43 -5.61 -11.92
N VAL A 113 6.87 -5.59 -13.12
CA VAL A 113 7.55 -5.16 -14.34
C VAL A 113 7.17 -3.71 -14.63
N ALA A 114 8.15 -2.87 -14.88
CA ALA A 114 7.96 -1.44 -15.07
C ALA A 114 8.88 -0.88 -16.17
N ASP A 115 8.43 0.18 -16.83
CA ASP A 115 9.26 1.04 -17.66
C ASP A 115 9.72 2.27 -16.88
N PHE A 116 10.71 2.99 -17.40
CA PHE A 116 11.03 4.31 -16.88
C PHE A 116 9.83 5.24 -17.01
N LEU A 117 9.45 5.93 -15.94
CA LEU A 117 8.40 6.94 -15.99
C LEU A 117 8.80 8.11 -16.93
N ASP A 118 9.95 8.69 -16.68
CA ASP A 118 10.71 9.63 -17.52
C ASP A 118 12.12 9.69 -16.95
N GLN A 119 13.07 9.09 -17.66
CA GLN A 119 14.43 8.92 -17.14
C GLN A 119 15.19 10.25 -16.99
N ASP A 120 14.91 11.22 -17.85
CA ASP A 120 15.60 12.53 -17.83
C ASP A 120 15.10 13.38 -16.64
N VAL A 121 13.82 13.29 -16.32
CA VAL A 121 13.17 14.06 -15.24
C VAL A 121 13.33 13.37 -13.89
N TYR A 122 12.98 12.07 -13.79
CA TYR A 122 12.86 11.34 -12.53
C TYR A 122 14.01 10.36 -12.28
N GLY A 123 14.86 10.08 -13.27
CA GLY A 123 15.91 9.07 -13.18
C GLY A 123 15.34 7.65 -13.18
N TYR A 124 15.74 6.84 -12.21
CA TYR A 124 15.36 5.43 -12.07
C TYR A 124 14.01 5.25 -11.33
N VAL A 125 13.01 6.03 -11.72
CA VAL A 125 11.61 5.87 -11.26
C VAL A 125 10.84 5.07 -12.29
N GLY A 126 10.09 4.06 -11.82
CA GLY A 126 9.32 3.16 -12.65
C GLY A 126 7.83 3.47 -12.68
N GLU A 127 7.24 3.27 -13.87
CA GLU A 127 5.81 3.16 -14.10
C GLU A 127 5.47 1.69 -14.34
N ILE A 128 4.61 1.10 -13.49
CA ILE A 128 4.28 -0.33 -13.59
C ILE A 128 3.50 -0.60 -14.87
N LYS A 129 3.94 -1.60 -15.63
CA LYS A 129 3.31 -2.06 -16.87
C LYS A 129 2.62 -3.41 -16.69
N ALA A 130 3.20 -4.28 -15.86
CA ALA A 130 2.61 -5.59 -15.58
C ALA A 130 2.91 -6.03 -14.14
N VAL A 131 2.02 -6.84 -13.61
CA VAL A 131 2.19 -7.52 -12.31
C VAL A 131 2.00 -9.01 -12.52
N ASN A 132 2.97 -9.81 -12.08
CA ASN A 132 2.84 -11.25 -11.96
C ASN A 132 2.57 -11.62 -10.49
N PRO A 133 1.33 -11.96 -10.12
CA PRO A 133 0.97 -12.23 -8.73
C PRO A 133 1.36 -13.64 -8.25
N GLU A 134 1.75 -14.56 -9.13
CA GLU A 134 1.91 -16.00 -8.86
C GLU A 134 2.73 -16.30 -7.59
N MET A 135 3.87 -15.62 -7.40
CA MET A 135 4.71 -15.84 -6.23
C MET A 135 4.01 -15.42 -4.94
N ALA A 136 3.35 -14.27 -4.94
CA ALA A 136 2.63 -13.77 -3.76
C ALA A 136 1.40 -14.64 -3.46
N GLU A 137 0.67 -15.07 -4.47
CA GLU A 137 -0.46 -16.02 -4.34
C GLU A 137 0.00 -17.36 -3.76
N ALA A 138 1.11 -17.91 -4.26
CA ALA A 138 1.70 -19.15 -3.73
C ALA A 138 2.10 -19.03 -2.25
N LEU A 139 2.61 -17.87 -1.82
CA LEU A 139 2.91 -17.60 -0.42
C LEU A 139 1.62 -17.56 0.42
N MET A 140 0.58 -16.88 -0.06
CA MET A 140 -0.71 -16.79 0.63
C MET A 140 -1.41 -18.15 0.74
N GLU A 141 -1.32 -19.01 -0.28
CA GLU A 141 -1.81 -20.39 -0.23
C GLU A 141 -1.13 -21.23 0.86
N LYS A 142 0.12 -20.89 1.19
CA LYS A 142 0.90 -21.51 2.27
C LYS A 142 0.74 -20.78 3.61
N GLN A 143 -0.26 -19.91 3.72
CA GLN A 143 -0.55 -19.14 4.93
C GLN A 143 0.57 -18.15 5.32
N PHE A 144 1.46 -17.77 4.41
CA PHE A 144 2.40 -16.67 4.61
C PHE A 144 1.80 -15.36 4.09
N ILE A 145 2.07 -14.27 4.80
CA ILE A 145 1.75 -12.92 4.32
C ILE A 145 2.97 -12.40 3.53
N PRO A 146 2.87 -12.19 2.20
CA PRO A 146 3.91 -11.51 1.45
C PRO A 146 3.99 -10.03 1.88
N VAL A 147 5.18 -9.58 2.27
CA VAL A 147 5.51 -8.19 2.60
C VAL A 147 6.36 -7.65 1.46
N ILE A 148 5.79 -6.78 0.64
CA ILE A 148 6.30 -6.40 -0.67
C ILE A 148 6.91 -5.00 -0.61
N ALA A 149 8.20 -4.88 -0.92
CA ALA A 149 8.87 -3.61 -1.14
C ALA A 149 8.61 -3.10 -2.58
N PRO A 150 8.34 -1.79 -2.78
CA PRO A 150 7.94 -1.23 -4.07
C PRO A 150 9.15 -0.96 -4.97
N LEU A 151 9.85 -2.02 -5.31
CA LEU A 151 10.94 -2.05 -6.28
C LEU A 151 10.49 -2.92 -7.45
N SER A 152 10.77 -2.49 -8.65
CA SER A 152 10.45 -3.20 -9.88
C SER A 152 11.70 -3.42 -10.72
N MET A 153 11.54 -4.05 -11.86
CA MET A 153 12.57 -4.13 -12.89
C MET A 153 11.97 -3.92 -14.27
N THR A 154 12.79 -3.46 -15.20
CA THR A 154 12.44 -3.48 -16.63
C THR A 154 12.59 -4.92 -17.17
N GLU A 155 12.14 -5.17 -18.40
CA GLU A 155 12.36 -6.44 -19.10
C GLU A 155 13.85 -6.78 -19.21
N GLU A 156 14.75 -5.77 -19.30
CA GLU A 156 16.19 -5.92 -19.32
C GLU A 156 16.82 -6.03 -17.91
N CYS A 157 15.98 -6.25 -16.88
CA CYS A 157 16.41 -6.42 -15.49
C CYS A 157 17.02 -5.17 -14.83
N GLN A 158 16.78 -3.96 -15.35
CA GLN A 158 17.15 -2.72 -14.66
C GLN A 158 16.20 -2.47 -13.49
N THR A 159 16.75 -2.34 -12.27
CA THR A 159 15.95 -1.98 -11.09
C THR A 159 15.39 -0.56 -11.19
N LEU A 160 14.11 -0.40 -10.83
CA LEU A 160 13.42 0.88 -10.73
C LEU A 160 12.74 1.03 -9.36
N ASN A 161 12.75 2.26 -8.84
CA ASN A 161 12.00 2.65 -7.65
C ASN A 161 10.57 3.02 -8.04
N VAL A 162 9.57 2.45 -7.39
CA VAL A 162 8.16 2.71 -7.69
C VAL A 162 7.46 3.37 -6.51
N ASN A 163 6.50 4.22 -6.78
CA ASN A 163 5.62 4.77 -5.75
C ASN A 163 4.84 3.63 -5.08
N ALA A 164 4.87 3.57 -3.74
CA ALA A 164 4.27 2.49 -2.97
C ALA A 164 2.73 2.44 -3.09
N ASP A 165 2.07 3.57 -3.33
CA ASP A 165 0.61 3.62 -3.53
C ASP A 165 0.25 2.99 -4.89
N LEU A 166 1.01 3.34 -5.94
CA LEU A 166 0.85 2.76 -7.27
C LEU A 166 1.18 1.25 -7.26
N ALA A 167 2.24 0.84 -6.56
CA ALA A 167 2.58 -0.56 -6.41
C ALA A 167 1.47 -1.35 -5.70
N ALA A 168 0.90 -0.81 -4.62
CA ALA A 168 -0.18 -1.46 -3.89
C ALA A 168 -1.45 -1.58 -4.75
N SER A 169 -1.78 -0.54 -5.50
CA SER A 169 -2.94 -0.54 -6.41
C SER A 169 -2.77 -1.58 -7.53
N ALA A 170 -1.58 -1.64 -8.15
CA ALA A 170 -1.29 -2.60 -9.21
C ALA A 170 -1.31 -4.04 -8.68
N VAL A 171 -0.73 -4.30 -7.51
CA VAL A 171 -0.76 -5.61 -6.85
C VAL A 171 -2.20 -6.01 -6.51
N ALA A 172 -2.98 -5.10 -5.92
CA ALA A 172 -4.38 -5.37 -5.57
C ALA A 172 -5.23 -5.69 -6.81
N GLY A 173 -5.06 -4.94 -7.90
CA GLY A 173 -5.75 -5.20 -9.17
C GLY A 173 -5.38 -6.56 -9.77
N ALA A 174 -4.08 -6.88 -9.86
CA ALA A 174 -3.61 -8.15 -10.41
C ALA A 174 -4.08 -9.37 -9.60
N MET A 175 -4.15 -9.25 -8.27
CA MET A 175 -4.69 -10.28 -7.36
C MET A 175 -6.22 -10.30 -7.30
N LYS A 176 -6.91 -9.39 -8.00
CA LYS A 176 -8.36 -9.20 -7.89
C LYS A 176 -8.78 -9.09 -6.42
N ALA A 177 -8.05 -8.28 -5.66
CA ALA A 177 -8.29 -8.14 -4.24
C ALA A 177 -9.68 -7.54 -3.96
N ASP A 178 -10.41 -8.12 -3.01
CA ASP A 178 -11.71 -7.60 -2.56
C ASP A 178 -11.58 -6.23 -1.91
N LYS A 179 -10.42 -5.95 -1.30
CA LYS A 179 -10.15 -4.68 -0.63
C LYS A 179 -8.68 -4.28 -0.77
N LEU A 180 -8.48 -2.99 -1.06
CA LEU A 180 -7.20 -2.32 -0.86
C LEU A 180 -7.34 -1.39 0.35
N MET A 181 -6.51 -1.59 1.39
CA MET A 181 -6.55 -0.78 2.60
C MET A 181 -5.33 0.12 2.72
N PHE A 182 -5.54 1.43 2.63
CA PHE A 182 -4.51 2.43 2.93
C PHE A 182 -4.42 2.61 4.45
N VAL A 183 -3.38 2.05 5.05
CA VAL A 183 -3.09 2.18 6.48
C VAL A 183 -2.40 3.52 6.73
N THR A 184 -3.04 4.35 7.56
CA THR A 184 -2.64 5.73 7.83
C THR A 184 -2.62 6.03 9.32
N ASP A 185 -2.33 7.25 9.69
CA ASP A 185 -2.36 7.79 11.06
C ASP A 185 -3.69 8.44 11.44
N VAL A 186 -4.71 8.36 10.57
CA VAL A 186 -6.03 8.97 10.76
C VAL A 186 -7.14 7.93 10.64
N GLU A 187 -8.26 8.15 11.33
CA GLU A 187 -9.40 7.22 11.38
C GLU A 187 -10.08 6.99 10.00
N GLY A 188 -9.95 7.96 9.10
CA GLY A 188 -10.62 8.00 7.80
C GLY A 188 -10.97 9.44 7.43
N ILE A 189 -11.96 9.62 6.58
CA ILE A 189 -12.47 10.93 6.18
C ILE A 189 -13.47 11.41 7.23
N LEU A 190 -13.18 12.56 7.84
CA LEU A 190 -14.07 13.16 8.84
C LEU A 190 -14.86 14.34 8.21
N LYS A 191 -16.16 14.41 8.49
CA LYS A 191 -17.00 15.57 8.20
C LYS A 191 -17.66 16.04 9.48
N ASN A 192 -17.41 17.29 9.86
CA ASN A 192 -17.89 17.88 11.13
C ASN A 192 -17.49 17.07 12.38
N GLY A 193 -16.33 16.38 12.35
CA GLY A 193 -15.85 15.54 13.43
C GLY A 193 -16.41 14.10 13.46
N GLU A 194 -17.30 13.75 12.55
CA GLU A 194 -17.86 12.41 12.42
C GLU A 194 -17.19 11.66 11.26
N LEU A 195 -16.88 10.38 11.49
CA LEU A 195 -16.30 9.51 10.47
C LEU A 195 -17.33 9.18 9.39
N LEU A 196 -16.95 9.37 8.14
CA LEU A 196 -17.77 8.94 7.00
C LEU A 196 -17.47 7.46 6.72
N ASP A 197 -18.43 6.58 6.95
CA ASP A 197 -18.26 5.13 6.73
C ASP A 197 -18.09 4.77 5.25
N VAL A 198 -18.85 5.44 4.37
CA VAL A 198 -18.83 5.20 2.93
C VAL A 198 -18.86 6.52 2.19
N VAL A 199 -18.01 6.65 1.20
CA VAL A 199 -17.92 7.81 0.30
C VAL A 199 -17.76 7.31 -1.13
N THR A 200 -18.56 7.83 -2.04
CA THR A 200 -18.39 7.56 -3.47
C THR A 200 -17.23 8.39 -4.05
N GLU A 201 -16.70 8.00 -5.20
CA GLU A 201 -15.66 8.76 -5.90
C GLU A 201 -16.07 10.23 -6.10
N GLN A 202 -17.31 10.48 -6.56
CA GLN A 202 -17.80 11.84 -6.78
C GLN A 202 -17.93 12.65 -5.48
N GLU A 203 -18.40 12.01 -4.41
CA GLU A 203 -18.46 12.66 -3.09
C GLU A 203 -17.07 12.97 -2.56
N ALA A 204 -16.09 12.09 -2.75
CA ALA A 204 -14.71 12.35 -2.34
C ALA A 204 -14.13 13.58 -3.05
N LEU A 205 -14.30 13.71 -4.36
CA LEU A 205 -13.87 14.87 -5.13
C LEU A 205 -14.57 16.14 -4.65
N LYS A 206 -15.89 16.09 -4.41
CA LYS A 206 -16.66 17.21 -3.87
C LYS A 206 -16.17 17.63 -2.48
N LEU A 207 -15.84 16.67 -1.60
CA LEU A 207 -15.32 16.97 -0.27
C LEU A 207 -13.92 17.60 -0.31
N ILE A 208 -13.12 17.31 -1.35
CA ILE A 208 -11.86 18.01 -1.61
C ILE A 208 -12.13 19.47 -2.03
N ASP A 209 -13.04 19.68 -3.00
CA ASP A 209 -13.39 21.01 -3.51
C ASP A 209 -14.02 21.89 -2.40
N GLU A 210 -14.81 21.33 -1.51
CA GLU A 210 -15.41 22.00 -0.34
C GLU A 210 -14.39 22.27 0.79
N GLY A 211 -13.13 21.77 0.66
CA GLY A 211 -12.09 21.93 1.67
C GLY A 211 -12.30 21.10 2.95
N ILE A 212 -13.25 20.17 2.95
CA ILE A 212 -13.49 19.22 4.06
C ILE A 212 -12.35 18.21 4.09
N ILE A 213 -11.96 17.64 2.92
CA ILE A 213 -10.72 16.90 2.77
C ILE A 213 -9.62 17.89 2.46
N SER A 214 -8.64 18.03 3.35
CA SER A 214 -7.58 19.03 3.24
C SER A 214 -6.22 18.50 3.70
N GLY A 215 -5.15 19.25 3.42
CA GLY A 215 -3.80 18.94 3.88
C GLY A 215 -3.32 17.55 3.46
N GLY A 216 -2.73 16.81 4.41
CA GLY A 216 -2.17 15.47 4.18
C GLY A 216 -3.19 14.37 3.85
N MET A 217 -4.50 14.64 3.96
CA MET A 217 -5.55 13.70 3.55
C MET A 217 -5.77 13.70 2.04
N ILE A 218 -5.57 14.84 1.36
CA ILE A 218 -5.76 14.94 -0.11
C ILE A 218 -4.97 13.86 -0.87
N PRO A 219 -3.64 13.73 -0.71
CA PRO A 219 -2.89 12.72 -1.45
C PRO A 219 -3.34 11.28 -1.12
N LYS A 220 -3.79 11.01 0.10
CA LYS A 220 -4.30 9.68 0.49
C LYS A 220 -5.60 9.35 -0.25
N VAL A 221 -6.53 10.31 -0.31
CA VAL A 221 -7.78 10.15 -1.07
C VAL A 221 -7.52 10.06 -2.56
N GLN A 222 -6.62 10.87 -3.10
CA GLN A 222 -6.24 10.80 -4.52
C GLN A 222 -5.63 9.43 -4.88
N SER A 223 -4.77 8.87 -4.03
CA SER A 223 -4.23 7.52 -4.22
C SER A 223 -5.35 6.46 -4.19
N ALA A 224 -6.32 6.62 -3.29
CA ALA A 224 -7.48 5.72 -3.22
C ALA A 224 -8.37 5.82 -4.47
N LEU A 225 -8.63 7.03 -4.97
CA LEU A 225 -9.39 7.26 -6.21
C LEU A 225 -8.66 6.70 -7.43
N SER A 226 -7.34 6.86 -7.49
CA SER A 226 -6.52 6.27 -8.56
C SER A 226 -6.59 4.74 -8.56
N ALA A 227 -6.59 4.11 -7.39
CA ALA A 227 -6.75 2.66 -7.27
C ALA A 227 -8.11 2.18 -7.74
N LEU A 228 -9.18 2.92 -7.42
CA LEU A 228 -10.56 2.60 -7.86
C LEU A 228 -10.73 2.73 -9.38
N SER A 229 -10.00 3.62 -10.04
CA SER A 229 -10.05 3.74 -11.50
C SER A 229 -9.46 2.52 -12.23
N GLY A 230 -8.70 1.68 -11.52
CA GLY A 230 -8.18 0.40 -11.97
C GLY A 230 -9.13 -0.78 -11.67
N ASP A 231 -8.56 -1.95 -11.41
CA ASP A 231 -9.29 -3.22 -11.21
C ASP A 231 -9.67 -3.47 -9.74
N VAL A 232 -9.62 -2.44 -8.88
CA VAL A 232 -10.01 -2.53 -7.47
C VAL A 232 -11.43 -1.99 -7.29
N ASP A 233 -12.32 -2.76 -6.65
CA ASP A 233 -13.72 -2.37 -6.47
C ASP A 233 -13.97 -1.53 -5.21
N GLU A 234 -13.19 -1.74 -4.16
CA GLU A 234 -13.33 -1.06 -2.88
C GLU A 234 -11.98 -0.71 -2.30
N VAL A 235 -11.80 0.56 -1.95
CA VAL A 235 -10.63 1.05 -1.24
C VAL A 235 -11.03 1.56 0.13
N MET A 236 -10.24 1.25 1.16
CA MET A 236 -10.46 1.75 2.51
C MET A 236 -9.30 2.62 2.99
N ILE A 237 -9.63 3.68 3.72
CA ILE A 237 -8.67 4.44 4.53
C ILE A 237 -8.89 4.04 5.98
N VAL A 238 -7.85 3.50 6.63
CA VAL A 238 -7.92 2.94 7.97
C VAL A 238 -6.80 3.45 8.88
N ASN A 239 -7.04 3.47 10.18
CA ASN A 239 -6.05 3.89 11.17
C ASN A 239 -5.17 2.71 11.61
N GLY A 240 -3.86 2.80 11.37
CA GLY A 240 -2.88 1.81 11.82
C GLY A 240 -2.61 1.80 13.34
N LYS A 241 -3.15 2.77 14.08
CA LYS A 241 -3.05 2.85 15.55
C LYS A 241 -4.31 2.34 16.25
N GLY A 242 -5.41 2.17 15.49
CA GLY A 242 -6.71 1.75 16.01
C GLY A 242 -7.10 0.34 15.59
N SER A 243 -8.32 -0.05 16.00
CA SER A 243 -8.93 -1.29 15.51
C SER A 243 -9.46 -1.06 14.09
N ILE A 244 -9.03 -1.86 13.13
CA ILE A 244 -9.49 -1.84 11.74
C ILE A 244 -10.52 -2.94 11.45
N PHE A 245 -10.58 -3.97 12.30
CA PHE A 245 -11.52 -5.08 12.15
C PHE A 245 -12.05 -5.49 13.53
N THR A 246 -13.37 -5.53 13.69
CA THR A 246 -14.02 -5.93 14.94
C THR A 246 -15.24 -6.78 14.65
N GLY A 247 -15.25 -8.02 15.07
CA GLY A 247 -16.28 -8.97 14.68
C GLY A 247 -16.29 -9.20 13.18
N ASP A 248 -17.36 -8.80 12.50
CA ASP A 248 -17.52 -8.96 11.05
C ASP A 248 -17.47 -7.61 10.32
N THR A 249 -17.03 -6.54 10.99
CA THR A 249 -17.05 -5.17 10.44
C THR A 249 -15.67 -4.54 10.36
N PHE A 250 -15.42 -3.83 9.26
CA PHE A 250 -14.24 -3.00 9.09
C PHE A 250 -14.51 -1.56 9.54
N LYS A 251 -13.52 -0.95 10.21
CA LYS A 251 -13.56 0.46 10.62
C LYS A 251 -12.68 1.30 9.72
N GLY A 252 -13.15 2.46 9.33
CA GLY A 252 -12.47 3.39 8.43
C GLY A 252 -13.45 3.92 7.39
N THR A 253 -12.96 4.71 6.44
CA THR A 253 -13.78 5.19 5.33
C THR A 253 -13.61 4.29 4.13
N ARG A 254 -14.71 3.75 3.63
CA ARG A 254 -14.77 3.00 2.38
C ARG A 254 -15.01 3.96 1.23
N ILE A 255 -14.12 3.96 0.24
CA ILE A 255 -14.30 4.70 -1.00
C ILE A 255 -14.68 3.67 -2.08
N VAL A 256 -15.81 3.90 -2.74
CA VAL A 256 -16.41 2.94 -3.68
C VAL A 256 -16.70 3.60 -5.03
N LYS A 257 -16.65 2.81 -6.09
CA LYS A 257 -17.16 3.25 -7.40
C LYS A 257 -18.64 3.60 -7.24
N GLN A 258 -19.11 4.60 -7.98
CA GLN A 258 -20.54 4.93 -7.97
C GLN A 258 -21.30 3.69 -8.46
N LYS A 259 -22.22 3.17 -7.64
CA LYS A 259 -23.17 2.16 -8.14
C LYS A 259 -24.03 2.83 -9.20
N GLU A 260 -24.01 2.31 -10.42
CA GLU A 260 -25.02 2.66 -11.40
C GLU A 260 -26.38 2.42 -10.71
N ALA A 261 -27.19 3.48 -10.63
CA ALA A 261 -28.56 3.34 -10.22
C ALA A 261 -29.22 2.42 -11.25
N VAL A 262 -29.49 1.19 -10.85
CA VAL A 262 -30.34 0.30 -11.64
C VAL A 262 -31.72 0.95 -11.64
N LEU A 263 -32.05 1.61 -12.77
CA LEU A 263 -33.36 2.17 -13.07
C LEU A 263 -34.39 1.04 -13.25
#